data_8c8f94358b82fa8bdc07d5956613750c
#
_entry.id   8c8f94358b82fa8bdc07d5956613750c
#
_cell.length_a   1.000
_cell.length_b   1.000
_cell.length_c   1.000
_cell.angle_alpha   90.00
_cell.angle_beta   90.00
_cell.angle_gamma   90.00
#
_symmetry.space_group_name_H-M   'P 1'
#
loop_
_entity.id
_entity.type
_entity.pdbx_description
1 polymer ?
#
loop_
_entity_poly.entity_id
_entity_poly.type
_entity_poly.pdbx_seq_one_letter_code
_entity_poly.pdbx_strand_id
1 'polypeptide(L)'
;CSVRRQRQMCIRDRDKIVNKICEVTVRSKIKKQFGGSLKTFVSGGGALDPEIGIFLNSIGLPTLQGYGLTETSPVVSCNPIEDIRIDTVGIPFRCNNVKIAEDGEILVKGENVMLGYWNKKAETDKVLVDGWLHTGDIGKFVNGYLKITDRKKDILITPGGDNISPVKVETALNNSNYIDQSLVYGDNKPYLVALLVLNSEINANEKDLSDEIEKINKNLTKIEKIKKFFLI
;
A
#
# COMPACT_ATOMS: atom_id res chain seq x y z
N CYS A 1 23.86 19.39 6.26
CA CYS A 1 23.86 19.62 4.82
C CYS A 1 24.73 18.56 4.17
N SER A 2 24.21 17.63 3.35
CA SER A 2 24.97 17.16 2.20
C SER A 2 24.79 15.72 1.72
N VAL A 3 24.46 14.73 2.52
CA VAL A 3 24.46 13.33 2.01
C VAL A 3 23.32 13.05 1.03
N ARG A 4 22.17 13.75 1.13
CA ARG A 4 21.07 13.61 0.17
C ARG A 4 21.30 14.33 -1.16
N ARG A 5 22.02 15.46 -1.18
CA ARG A 5 22.39 16.17 -2.43
C ARG A 5 23.45 15.44 -3.24
N GLN A 6 24.37 14.71 -2.60
CA GLN A 6 25.39 13.94 -3.30
C GLN A 6 24.85 12.70 -4.02
N ARG A 7 23.79 12.05 -3.53
CA ARG A 7 23.17 10.92 -4.24
C ARG A 7 22.40 11.34 -5.49
N GLN A 8 21.87 12.57 -5.57
CA GLN A 8 21.24 13.10 -6.78
C GLN A 8 22.25 13.63 -7.80
N MET A 9 23.47 13.96 -7.40
CA MET A 9 24.49 14.53 -8.29
C MET A 9 25.46 13.51 -8.92
N CYS A 10 25.40 12.25 -8.54
CA CYS A 10 26.24 11.19 -9.12
C CYS A 10 25.49 10.23 -10.02
N ILE A 11 24.55 10.71 -10.83
CA ILE A 11 24.19 9.98 -12.05
C ILE A 11 25.41 10.12 -12.96
N ARG A 12 26.20 9.04 -13.10
CA ARG A 12 27.33 9.00 -14.02
C ARG A 12 26.84 9.33 -15.41
N ASP A 13 27.65 10.00 -16.23
CA ASP A 13 27.26 10.35 -17.60
C ASP A 13 26.79 9.13 -18.40
N ARG A 14 27.32 7.95 -18.09
CA ARG A 14 26.87 6.66 -18.59
C ARG A 14 25.40 6.39 -18.28
N ASP A 15 24.91 6.70 -17.09
CA ASP A 15 23.50 6.50 -16.70
C ASP A 15 22.58 7.47 -17.43
N LYS A 16 23.04 8.68 -17.71
CA LYS A 16 22.31 9.65 -18.54
C LYS A 16 22.17 9.16 -19.99
N ILE A 17 23.24 8.59 -20.56
CA ILE A 17 23.21 8.02 -21.91
C ILE A 17 22.26 6.82 -21.95
N VAL A 18 22.36 5.89 -21.01
CA VAL A 18 21.48 4.73 -20.91
C VAL A 18 20.02 5.17 -20.75
N ASN A 19 19.73 6.13 -19.88
CA ASN A 19 18.38 6.68 -19.73
C ASN A 19 17.84 7.28 -21.03
N LYS A 20 18.67 8.03 -21.77
CA LYS A 20 18.28 8.62 -23.04
C LYS A 20 18.00 7.56 -24.11
N ILE A 21 18.80 6.49 -24.16
CA ILE A 21 18.56 5.35 -25.06
C ILE A 21 17.25 4.66 -24.66
N CYS A 22 17.03 4.37 -23.38
CA CYS A 22 15.79 3.76 -22.89
C CYS A 22 14.56 4.62 -23.20
N GLU A 23 14.66 5.95 -23.11
CA GLU A 23 13.55 6.86 -23.43
C GLU A 23 13.14 6.71 -24.91
N VAL A 24 14.08 6.68 -25.82
CA VAL A 24 13.80 6.62 -27.26
C VAL A 24 13.40 5.21 -27.72
N THR A 25 14.02 4.16 -27.16
CA THR A 25 13.85 2.79 -27.66
C THR A 25 12.74 2.02 -26.94
N VAL A 26 12.69 2.09 -25.61
CA VAL A 26 11.80 1.28 -24.78
C VAL A 26 10.57 2.09 -24.38
N ARG A 27 10.76 3.19 -23.63
CA ARG A 27 9.65 3.98 -23.06
C ARG A 27 8.74 4.56 -24.14
N SER A 28 9.32 5.06 -25.24
CA SER A 28 8.54 5.57 -26.38
C SER A 28 7.67 4.48 -27.03
N LYS A 29 8.21 3.26 -27.17
CA LYS A 29 7.44 2.13 -27.73
C LYS A 29 6.31 1.71 -26.79
N ILE A 30 6.58 1.62 -25.50
CA ILE A 30 5.57 1.28 -24.50
C ILE A 30 4.46 2.33 -24.47
N LYS A 31 4.81 3.63 -24.43
CA LYS A 31 3.82 4.72 -24.48
C LYS A 31 2.93 4.66 -25.73
N LYS A 32 3.49 4.26 -26.89
CA LYS A 32 2.71 4.10 -28.12
C LYS A 32 1.66 2.98 -28.03
N GLN A 33 1.93 1.90 -27.30
CA GLN A 33 0.94 0.83 -27.07
C GLN A 33 -0.28 1.33 -26.30
N PHE A 34 -0.12 2.38 -25.49
CA PHE A 34 -1.20 3.09 -24.78
C PHE A 34 -1.69 4.34 -25.53
N GLY A 35 -1.57 4.36 -26.88
CA GLY A 35 -2.05 5.44 -27.73
C GLY A 35 -1.17 6.68 -27.77
N GLY A 36 -0.01 6.70 -27.09
CA GLY A 36 0.99 7.77 -27.13
C GLY A 36 0.64 9.06 -26.37
N SER A 37 -0.62 9.24 -25.97
CA SER A 37 -1.11 10.43 -25.25
C SER A 37 -1.25 10.24 -23.74
N LEU A 38 -1.02 9.02 -23.26
CA LEU A 38 -1.11 8.71 -21.83
C LEU A 38 -0.07 9.51 -21.04
N LYS A 39 -0.52 10.29 -20.06
CA LYS A 39 0.34 11.06 -19.16
C LYS A 39 0.69 10.29 -17.90
N THR A 40 -0.30 9.62 -17.32
CA THR A 40 -0.15 8.88 -16.07
C THR A 40 -1.27 7.87 -15.90
N PHE A 41 -1.02 6.83 -15.11
CA PHE A 41 -2.07 6.00 -14.50
C PHE A 41 -2.39 6.51 -13.10
N VAL A 42 -3.62 6.24 -12.64
CA VAL A 42 -4.00 6.43 -11.25
C VAL A 42 -4.44 5.07 -10.70
N SER A 43 -3.76 4.62 -9.67
CA SER A 43 -4.12 3.41 -8.92
C SER A 43 -4.85 3.80 -7.65
N GLY A 44 -5.99 3.17 -7.38
CA GLY A 44 -6.79 3.41 -6.19
C GLY A 44 -7.68 2.20 -5.87
N GLY A 45 -8.29 2.21 -4.68
CA GLY A 45 -9.15 1.12 -4.21
C GLY A 45 -8.41 -0.04 -3.53
N GLY A 46 -7.09 -0.08 -3.62
CA GLY A 46 -6.23 -1.05 -2.94
C GLY A 46 -4.78 -0.57 -2.91
N ALA A 47 -3.96 -1.20 -2.11
CA ALA A 47 -2.53 -0.90 -2.06
C ALA A 47 -1.84 -1.38 -3.35
N LEU A 48 -1.07 -0.49 -3.99
CA LEU A 48 -0.20 -0.87 -5.09
C LEU A 48 1.09 -1.46 -4.51
N ASP A 49 1.49 -2.61 -5.04
CA ASP A 49 2.79 -3.18 -4.69
C ASP A 49 3.91 -2.19 -5.05
N PRO A 50 4.83 -1.90 -4.10
CA PRO A 50 5.88 -0.91 -4.33
C PRO A 50 6.82 -1.28 -5.48
N GLU A 51 7.13 -2.56 -5.70
CA GLU A 51 8.03 -3.01 -6.77
C GLU A 51 7.36 -2.80 -8.13
N ILE A 52 6.06 -3.11 -8.25
CA ILE A 52 5.26 -2.83 -9.45
C ILE A 52 5.21 -1.32 -9.69
N GLY A 53 4.98 -0.51 -8.66
CA GLY A 53 4.97 0.94 -8.77
C GLY A 53 6.32 1.50 -9.26
N ILE A 54 7.44 1.02 -8.70
CA ILE A 54 8.80 1.38 -9.13
C ILE A 54 9.03 0.97 -10.59
N PHE A 55 8.65 -0.26 -10.94
CA PHE A 55 8.80 -0.78 -12.30
C PHE A 55 8.04 0.08 -13.31
N LEU A 56 6.74 0.33 -13.10
CA LEU A 56 5.91 1.13 -14.00
C LEU A 56 6.48 2.54 -14.20
N ASN A 57 6.90 3.19 -13.11
CA ASN A 57 7.54 4.51 -13.21
C ASN A 57 8.86 4.43 -13.99
N SER A 58 9.66 3.38 -13.81
CA SER A 58 10.95 3.21 -14.48
C SER A 58 10.82 3.03 -16.00
N ILE A 59 9.76 2.36 -16.45
CA ILE A 59 9.49 2.15 -17.89
C ILE A 59 8.76 3.32 -18.56
N GLY A 60 8.53 4.42 -17.82
CA GLY A 60 7.95 5.65 -18.36
C GLY A 60 6.41 5.65 -18.35
N LEU A 61 5.78 4.84 -17.53
CA LEU A 61 4.35 4.83 -17.23
C LEU A 61 4.14 5.34 -15.80
N PRO A 62 4.18 6.66 -15.55
CA PRO A 62 4.00 7.20 -14.21
C PRO A 62 2.68 6.71 -13.61
N THR A 63 2.77 6.11 -12.44
CA THR A 63 1.61 5.56 -11.74
C THR A 63 1.46 6.26 -10.40
N LEU A 64 0.35 6.97 -10.24
CA LEU A 64 0.01 7.71 -9.03
C LEU A 64 -0.87 6.84 -8.16
N GLN A 65 -0.55 6.72 -6.87
CA GLN A 65 -1.50 6.17 -5.93
C GLN A 65 -2.41 7.28 -5.40
N GLY A 66 -3.72 6.98 -5.39
CA GLY A 66 -4.75 7.80 -4.77
C GLY A 66 -5.48 7.03 -3.68
N TYR A 67 -6.03 7.75 -2.73
CA TYR A 67 -6.82 7.21 -1.62
C TYR A 67 -8.18 7.87 -1.56
N GLY A 68 -9.16 7.06 -1.23
CA GLY A 68 -10.49 7.51 -0.94
C GLY A 68 -11.45 6.33 -0.74
N LEU A 69 -12.68 6.67 -0.43
CA LEU A 69 -13.77 5.75 -0.13
C LEU A 69 -15.01 6.18 -0.89
N THR A 70 -15.99 5.30 -1.00
CA THR A 70 -17.32 5.65 -1.52
C THR A 70 -17.90 6.81 -0.71
N GLU A 71 -17.67 6.82 0.58
CA GLU A 71 -18.07 7.84 1.54
C GLU A 71 -17.39 9.20 1.34
N THR A 72 -16.38 9.29 0.48
CA THR A 72 -15.65 10.53 0.15
C THR A 72 -15.74 10.94 -1.32
N SER A 73 -16.63 10.37 -2.10
CA SER A 73 -17.04 10.72 -3.49
C SER A 73 -15.92 10.89 -4.54
N PRO A 74 -15.05 9.96 -4.81
CA PRO A 74 -14.44 8.98 -3.91
C PRO A 74 -13.09 9.44 -3.33
N VAL A 75 -12.43 10.51 -3.88
CA VAL A 75 -10.99 10.76 -3.69
C VAL A 75 -10.68 11.74 -2.58
N VAL A 76 -9.84 11.35 -1.65
CA VAL A 76 -9.32 12.18 -0.55
C VAL A 76 -7.93 12.74 -0.88
N SER A 77 -7.03 11.91 -1.39
CA SER A 77 -5.65 12.28 -1.69
C SER A 77 -5.14 11.57 -2.93
N CYS A 78 -4.10 12.12 -3.56
CA CYS A 78 -3.40 11.50 -4.66
C CYS A 78 -1.95 11.98 -4.70
N ASN A 79 -1.04 11.14 -5.20
CA ASN A 79 0.33 11.55 -5.49
C ASN A 79 0.34 12.62 -6.59
N PRO A 80 1.10 13.71 -6.42
CA PRO A 80 1.34 14.65 -7.52
C PRO A 80 2.30 14.02 -8.54
N ILE A 81 2.08 14.32 -9.82
CA ILE A 81 2.89 13.76 -10.91
C ILE A 81 4.35 14.23 -10.85
N GLU A 82 4.60 15.39 -10.27
CA GLU A 82 5.93 15.99 -10.12
C GLU A 82 6.76 15.36 -8.99
N ASP A 83 6.11 14.74 -8.00
CA ASP A 83 6.78 14.10 -6.84
C ASP A 83 6.02 12.84 -6.42
N ILE A 84 6.19 11.76 -7.19
CA ILE A 84 5.55 10.48 -6.93
C ILE A 84 6.28 9.76 -5.80
N ARG A 85 5.58 9.45 -4.71
CA ARG A 85 6.08 8.65 -3.59
C ARG A 85 5.30 7.36 -3.50
N ILE A 86 5.87 6.30 -4.02
CA ILE A 86 5.22 5.00 -4.25
C ILE A 86 4.67 4.37 -2.96
N ASP A 87 5.30 4.63 -1.83
CA ASP A 87 4.89 4.10 -0.53
C ASP A 87 3.84 4.96 0.18
N THR A 88 3.24 5.93 -0.52
CA THR A 88 2.22 6.85 -0.01
C THR A 88 1.04 6.98 -0.96
N VAL A 89 -0.08 7.45 -0.45
CA VAL A 89 -1.28 7.77 -1.23
C VAL A 89 -1.38 9.27 -1.54
N GLY A 90 -0.26 9.97 -1.43
CA GLY A 90 -0.12 11.35 -1.87
C GLY A 90 -0.58 12.40 -0.87
N ILE A 91 -0.89 13.57 -1.39
CA ILE A 91 -1.26 14.75 -0.62
C ILE A 91 -2.78 14.90 -0.69
N PRO A 92 -3.47 15.21 0.42
CA PRO A 92 -4.89 15.51 0.42
C PRO A 92 -5.24 16.66 -0.55
N PHE A 93 -6.34 16.52 -1.27
CA PHE A 93 -6.86 17.60 -2.10
C PHE A 93 -7.31 18.79 -1.24
N ARG A 94 -7.25 20.00 -1.79
CA ARG A 94 -7.55 21.24 -1.07
C ARG A 94 -8.97 21.31 -0.49
N CYS A 95 -9.92 20.57 -1.06
CA CYS A 95 -11.29 20.46 -0.55
C CYS A 95 -11.40 19.56 0.69
N ASN A 96 -10.35 18.82 1.02
CA ASN A 96 -10.32 17.87 2.13
C ASN A 96 -9.43 18.35 3.27
N ASN A 97 -9.99 18.35 4.47
CA ASN A 97 -9.21 18.39 5.70
C ASN A 97 -9.00 16.96 6.17
N VAL A 98 -7.75 16.57 6.37
CA VAL A 98 -7.38 15.24 6.84
C VAL A 98 -6.57 15.37 8.13
N LYS A 99 -6.93 14.62 9.14
CA LYS A 99 -6.16 14.51 10.39
C LYS A 99 -6.06 13.05 10.82
N ILE A 100 -5.07 12.77 11.65
CA ILE A 100 -4.89 11.46 12.26
C ILE A 100 -5.36 11.56 13.72
N ALA A 101 -6.24 10.66 14.12
CA ALA A 101 -6.71 10.54 15.49
C ALA A 101 -5.63 9.93 16.40
N GLU A 102 -5.85 9.93 17.72
CA GLU A 102 -4.89 9.41 18.71
C GLU A 102 -4.61 7.92 18.52
N ASP A 103 -5.61 7.17 18.06
CA ASP A 103 -5.49 5.73 17.74
C ASP A 103 -4.92 5.45 16.35
N GLY A 104 -4.52 6.50 15.62
CA GLY A 104 -3.97 6.41 14.28
C GLY A 104 -5.01 6.39 13.14
N GLU A 105 -6.30 6.48 13.45
CA GLU A 105 -7.36 6.50 12.43
C GLU A 105 -7.30 7.77 11.59
N ILE A 106 -7.45 7.60 10.27
CA ILE A 106 -7.55 8.71 9.33
C ILE A 106 -8.96 9.29 9.41
N LEU A 107 -9.06 10.58 9.73
CA LEU A 107 -10.31 11.31 9.77
C LEU A 107 -10.36 12.31 8.62
N VAL A 108 -11.50 12.35 7.91
CA VAL A 108 -11.69 13.22 6.74
C VAL A 108 -12.89 14.14 6.95
N LYS A 109 -12.72 15.41 6.60
CA LYS A 109 -13.79 16.41 6.55
C LYS A 109 -13.67 17.23 5.29
N GLY A 110 -14.74 17.32 4.51
CA GLY A 110 -14.75 18.06 3.25
C GLY A 110 -16.11 18.01 2.59
N GLU A 111 -16.25 18.77 1.52
CA GLU A 111 -17.51 18.85 0.74
C GLU A 111 -17.82 17.54 -0.02
N ASN A 112 -16.81 16.71 -0.22
CA ASN A 112 -16.93 15.38 -0.83
C ASN A 112 -17.35 14.27 0.13
N VAL A 113 -17.42 14.56 1.44
CA VAL A 113 -17.89 13.58 2.42
C VAL A 113 -19.39 13.37 2.28
N MET A 114 -19.82 12.13 2.30
CA MET A 114 -21.23 11.73 2.18
C MET A 114 -22.11 12.39 3.23
N LEU A 115 -23.40 12.54 2.92
CA LEU A 115 -24.40 13.01 3.90
C LEU A 115 -24.80 11.90 4.89
N GLY A 116 -24.57 10.64 4.54
CA GLY A 116 -24.85 9.47 5.36
C GLY A 116 -25.27 8.26 4.53
N TYR A 117 -25.46 7.14 5.21
CA TYR A 117 -25.97 5.92 4.61
C TYR A 117 -27.49 5.97 4.49
N TRP A 118 -28.00 5.56 3.33
CA TRP A 118 -29.44 5.57 3.04
C TRP A 118 -30.22 4.72 4.05
N ASN A 119 -31.20 5.33 4.71
CA ASN A 119 -32.04 4.70 5.75
C ASN A 119 -31.27 4.01 6.89
N LYS A 120 -30.03 4.41 7.15
CA LYS A 120 -29.16 3.81 8.19
C LYS A 120 -28.55 4.89 9.08
N LYS A 121 -29.42 5.62 9.80
CA LYS A 121 -29.01 6.72 10.66
C LYS A 121 -28.00 6.26 11.73
N ALA A 122 -28.26 5.12 12.37
CA ALA A 122 -27.40 4.62 13.46
C ALA A 122 -25.98 4.28 12.97
N GLU A 123 -25.82 3.74 11.76
CA GLU A 123 -24.52 3.51 11.13
C GLU A 123 -23.87 4.81 10.69
N THR A 124 -24.65 5.77 10.20
CA THR A 124 -24.15 7.09 9.84
C THR A 124 -23.58 7.81 11.06
N ASP A 125 -24.33 7.85 12.16
CA ASP A 125 -23.94 8.52 13.40
C ASP A 125 -22.67 7.91 14.03
N LYS A 126 -22.34 6.64 13.72
CA LYS A 126 -21.10 5.99 14.16
C LYS A 126 -19.85 6.45 13.40
N VAL A 127 -20.02 6.77 12.11
CA VAL A 127 -18.89 7.11 11.24
C VAL A 127 -18.77 8.61 10.99
N LEU A 128 -19.86 9.37 11.12
CA LEU A 128 -19.85 10.84 10.99
C LEU A 128 -20.00 11.47 12.39
N VAL A 129 -18.89 11.86 12.98
CA VAL A 129 -18.84 12.47 14.32
C VAL A 129 -18.27 13.88 14.21
N ASP A 130 -19.01 14.89 14.69
CA ASP A 130 -18.63 16.32 14.65
C ASP A 130 -18.22 16.83 13.26
N GLY A 131 -18.84 16.26 12.23
CA GLY A 131 -18.57 16.57 10.82
C GLY A 131 -17.28 15.94 10.29
N TRP A 132 -16.67 15.00 11.01
CA TRP A 132 -15.55 14.20 10.54
C TRP A 132 -16.02 12.79 10.22
N LEU A 133 -15.61 12.30 9.07
CA LEU A 133 -15.75 10.91 8.68
C LEU A 133 -14.64 10.09 9.34
N HIS A 134 -15.00 9.12 10.13
CA HIS A 134 -14.13 8.06 10.63
C HIS A 134 -14.00 7.00 9.56
N THR A 135 -12.83 6.95 8.90
CA THR A 135 -12.65 6.13 7.70
C THR A 135 -12.49 4.63 8.00
N GLY A 136 -12.10 4.30 9.23
CA GLY A 136 -11.71 2.95 9.61
C GLY A 136 -10.33 2.54 9.06
N ASP A 137 -9.61 3.44 8.37
CA ASP A 137 -8.26 3.21 7.88
C ASP A 137 -7.25 3.86 8.84
N ILE A 138 -6.15 3.17 9.10
CA ILE A 138 -5.05 3.64 9.95
C ILE A 138 -3.94 4.19 9.07
N GLY A 139 -3.37 5.32 9.48
CA GLY A 139 -2.31 5.95 8.69
C GLY A 139 -1.56 7.03 9.43
N LYS A 140 -0.66 7.67 8.69
CA LYS A 140 0.17 8.79 9.20
C LYS A 140 0.60 9.72 8.08
N PHE A 141 1.00 10.91 8.44
CA PHE A 141 1.70 11.82 7.53
C PHE A 141 3.21 11.59 7.58
N VAL A 142 3.82 11.52 6.40
CA VAL A 142 5.28 11.44 6.21
C VAL A 142 5.68 12.55 5.27
N ASN A 143 6.30 13.60 5.81
CA ASN A 143 6.70 14.80 5.04
C ASN A 143 5.54 15.41 4.23
N GLY A 144 4.33 15.48 4.81
CA GLY A 144 3.13 16.03 4.17
C GLY A 144 2.34 15.06 3.27
N TYR A 145 2.85 13.84 3.04
CA TYR A 145 2.17 12.80 2.28
C TYR A 145 1.42 11.86 3.22
N LEU A 146 0.19 11.51 2.86
CA LEU A 146 -0.59 10.53 3.59
C LEU A 146 -0.08 9.12 3.24
N LYS A 147 0.15 8.31 4.26
CA LYS A 147 0.52 6.90 4.15
C LYS A 147 -0.47 6.08 4.95
N ILE A 148 -1.17 5.17 4.26
CA ILE A 148 -2.03 4.18 4.90
C ILE A 148 -1.13 3.04 5.39
N THR A 149 -1.40 2.56 6.57
CA THR A 149 -0.63 1.44 7.16
C THR A 149 -1.48 0.22 7.36
N ASP A 150 -2.79 0.40 7.63
CA ASP A 150 -3.69 -0.71 7.95
C ASP A 150 -5.16 -0.33 7.85
N ARG A 151 -6.05 -1.32 8.12
CA ARG A 151 -7.46 -1.11 8.43
C ARG A 151 -7.74 -1.45 9.87
N LYS A 152 -8.42 -0.56 10.58
CA LYS A 152 -8.71 -0.67 12.01
C LYS A 152 -9.41 -1.99 12.40
N LYS A 153 -10.36 -2.43 11.57
CA LYS A 153 -11.09 -3.68 11.77
C LYS A 153 -10.30 -4.95 11.44
N ASP A 154 -9.23 -4.80 10.68
CA ASP A 154 -8.44 -5.93 10.19
C ASP A 154 -7.16 -6.13 11.04
N ILE A 155 -6.83 -5.18 11.93
CA ILE A 155 -5.72 -5.30 12.87
C ILE A 155 -5.99 -6.50 13.80
N LEU A 156 -4.99 -7.39 13.89
CA LEU A 156 -5.01 -8.51 14.81
C LEU A 156 -4.45 -8.06 16.17
N ILE A 157 -5.15 -8.39 17.25
CA ILE A 157 -4.72 -8.04 18.60
C ILE A 157 -4.19 -9.30 19.27
N THR A 158 -2.96 -9.26 19.77
CA THR A 158 -2.41 -10.37 20.55
C THR A 158 -3.06 -10.46 21.93
N PRO A 159 -2.99 -11.60 22.63
CA PRO A 159 -3.42 -11.68 24.03
C PRO A 159 -2.69 -10.71 24.97
N GLY A 160 -1.52 -10.20 24.54
CA GLY A 160 -0.75 -9.18 25.27
C GLY A 160 -1.17 -7.75 24.96
N GLY A 161 -2.13 -7.53 24.03
CA GLY A 161 -2.59 -6.21 23.61
C GLY A 161 -1.76 -5.56 22.50
N ASP A 162 -0.79 -6.27 21.93
CA ASP A 162 -0.03 -5.74 20.79
C ASP A 162 -0.86 -5.80 19.50
N ASN A 163 -0.75 -4.77 18.68
CA ASN A 163 -1.38 -4.68 17.38
C ASN A 163 -0.47 -5.26 16.30
N ILE A 164 -1.01 -6.16 15.49
CA ILE A 164 -0.32 -6.74 14.33
C ILE A 164 -1.08 -6.38 13.07
N SER A 165 -0.36 -5.84 12.08
CA SER A 165 -0.85 -5.62 10.72
C SER A 165 -0.84 -6.93 9.94
N PRO A 166 -1.98 -7.56 9.62
CA PRO A 166 -2.00 -8.73 8.76
C PRO A 166 -1.51 -8.40 7.37
N VAL A 167 -1.88 -7.25 6.82
CA VAL A 167 -1.46 -6.79 5.48
C VAL A 167 0.06 -6.74 5.33
N LYS A 168 0.77 -6.29 6.36
CA LYS A 168 2.25 -6.27 6.35
C LYS A 168 2.83 -7.68 6.23
N VAL A 169 2.27 -8.63 6.96
CA VAL A 169 2.74 -10.02 6.98
C VAL A 169 2.36 -10.73 5.67
N GLU A 170 1.13 -10.54 5.21
CA GLU A 170 0.63 -11.06 3.93
C GLU A 170 1.44 -10.53 2.74
N THR A 171 1.77 -9.23 2.74
CA THR A 171 2.64 -8.64 1.71
C THR A 171 4.01 -9.32 1.71
N ALA A 172 4.59 -9.56 2.89
CA ALA A 172 5.88 -10.25 2.98
C ALA A 172 5.81 -11.69 2.48
N LEU A 173 4.68 -12.38 2.68
CA LEU A 173 4.45 -13.73 2.16
C LEU A 173 4.24 -13.73 0.65
N ASN A 174 3.39 -12.82 0.13
CA ASN A 174 3.04 -12.74 -1.29
C ASN A 174 4.19 -12.24 -2.18
N ASN A 175 5.23 -11.64 -1.60
CA ASN A 175 6.47 -11.31 -2.33
C ASN A 175 7.35 -12.52 -2.62
N SER A 176 7.01 -13.70 -2.09
CA SER A 176 7.68 -14.95 -2.43
C SER A 176 7.17 -15.51 -3.75
N ASN A 177 8.07 -15.96 -4.61
CA ASN A 177 7.68 -16.61 -5.87
C ASN A 177 6.86 -17.91 -5.68
N TYR A 178 6.90 -18.50 -4.50
CA TYR A 178 6.17 -19.73 -4.18
C TYR A 178 4.71 -19.51 -3.82
N ILE A 179 4.32 -18.25 -3.47
CA ILE A 179 3.03 -17.93 -2.87
C ILE A 179 2.29 -16.92 -3.76
N ASP A 180 1.15 -17.31 -4.30
CA ASP A 180 0.28 -16.42 -5.06
C ASP A 180 -0.58 -15.55 -4.14
N GLN A 181 -1.14 -16.18 -3.10
CA GLN A 181 -2.01 -15.48 -2.16
C GLN A 181 -1.78 -16.03 -0.75
N SER A 182 -1.91 -15.16 0.23
CA SER A 182 -1.87 -15.55 1.63
C SER A 182 -2.96 -14.83 2.44
N LEU A 183 -3.44 -15.50 3.47
CA LEU A 183 -4.30 -14.94 4.50
C LEU A 183 -3.69 -15.25 5.86
N VAL A 184 -3.48 -14.21 6.67
CA VAL A 184 -2.93 -14.33 8.01
C VAL A 184 -4.04 -14.26 9.05
N TYR A 185 -4.03 -15.22 9.97
CA TYR A 185 -4.98 -15.29 11.08
C TYR A 185 -4.24 -15.44 12.41
N GLY A 186 -4.75 -14.81 13.46
CA GLY A 186 -4.15 -14.88 14.80
C GLY A 186 -4.75 -13.93 15.82
N ASP A 187 -5.94 -13.38 15.53
CA ASP A 187 -6.62 -12.49 16.48
C ASP A 187 -6.89 -13.20 17.82
N ASN A 188 -6.47 -12.57 18.91
CA ASN A 188 -6.51 -13.14 20.27
C ASN A 188 -5.83 -14.52 20.39
N LYS A 189 -4.84 -14.83 19.54
CA LYS A 189 -4.08 -16.08 19.57
C LYS A 189 -2.62 -15.83 19.96
N PRO A 190 -1.95 -16.85 20.55
CA PRO A 190 -0.56 -16.72 21.00
C PRO A 190 0.45 -16.66 19.84
N TYR A 191 0.03 -16.90 18.60
CA TYR A 191 0.85 -16.85 17.39
C TYR A 191 -0.01 -16.72 16.15
N LEU A 192 0.64 -16.29 15.07
CA LEU A 192 0.02 -16.19 13.75
C LEU A 192 0.13 -17.52 12.98
N VAL A 193 -0.92 -17.80 12.21
CA VAL A 193 -0.95 -18.87 11.19
C VAL A 193 -1.24 -18.24 9.84
N ALA A 194 -0.77 -18.87 8.75
CA ALA A 194 -1.05 -18.45 7.39
C ALA A 194 -1.78 -19.55 6.62
N LEU A 195 -2.78 -19.15 5.83
CA LEU A 195 -3.35 -19.94 4.75
C LEU A 195 -2.68 -19.49 3.46
N LEU A 196 -2.17 -20.43 2.67
CA LEU A 196 -1.35 -20.15 1.49
C LEU A 196 -1.94 -20.80 0.25
N VAL A 197 -2.10 -20.01 -0.80
CA VAL A 197 -2.30 -20.49 -2.17
C VAL A 197 -0.93 -20.49 -2.86
N LEU A 198 -0.52 -21.64 -3.37
CA LEU A 198 0.76 -21.75 -4.04
C LEU A 198 0.70 -21.28 -5.49
N ASN A 199 1.83 -20.78 -5.96
CA ASN A 199 2.01 -20.48 -7.37
C ASN A 199 2.01 -21.81 -8.15
N SER A 200 1.01 -21.98 -9.02
CA SER A 200 0.81 -23.18 -9.82
C SER A 200 1.93 -23.46 -10.84
N GLU A 201 2.74 -22.44 -11.17
CA GLU A 201 3.87 -22.57 -12.09
C GLU A 201 5.12 -23.13 -11.40
N ILE A 202 5.16 -23.15 -10.07
CA ILE A 202 6.31 -23.61 -9.28
C ILE A 202 5.94 -24.87 -8.52
N ASN A 203 6.63 -25.96 -8.82
CA ASN A 203 6.43 -27.22 -8.10
C ASN A 203 7.25 -27.22 -6.79
N ALA A 204 6.71 -26.54 -5.76
CA ALA A 204 7.32 -26.45 -4.45
C ALA A 204 6.88 -27.60 -3.55
N ASN A 205 7.83 -28.22 -2.85
CA ASN A 205 7.52 -29.18 -1.80
C ASN A 205 7.36 -28.48 -0.44
N GLU A 206 6.82 -29.18 0.55
CA GLU A 206 6.56 -28.62 1.88
C GLU A 206 7.83 -28.13 2.59
N LYS A 207 8.98 -28.72 2.30
CA LYS A 207 10.27 -28.29 2.84
C LYS A 207 10.71 -26.95 2.24
N ASP A 208 10.58 -26.78 0.93
CA ASP A 208 10.91 -25.51 0.24
C ASP A 208 10.08 -24.35 0.82
N LEU A 209 8.80 -24.59 1.09
CA LEU A 209 7.91 -23.62 1.70
C LEU A 209 8.28 -23.29 3.14
N SER A 210 8.63 -24.32 3.93
CA SER A 210 9.08 -24.13 5.31
C SER A 210 10.35 -23.29 5.37
N ASP A 211 11.32 -23.57 4.51
CA ASP A 211 12.57 -22.82 4.40
C ASP A 211 12.33 -21.37 3.96
N GLU A 212 11.38 -21.14 3.04
CA GLU A 212 11.01 -19.81 2.58
C GLU A 212 10.31 -19.01 3.67
N ILE A 213 9.33 -19.60 4.37
CA ILE A 213 8.66 -18.94 5.50
C ILE A 213 9.66 -18.61 6.61
N GLU A 214 10.65 -19.44 6.83
CA GLU A 214 11.71 -19.17 7.81
C GLU A 214 12.56 -17.96 7.40
N LYS A 215 12.87 -17.78 6.12
CA LYS A 215 13.55 -16.59 5.59
C LYS A 215 12.67 -15.34 5.78
N ILE A 216 11.38 -15.42 5.43
CA ILE A 216 10.44 -14.30 5.60
C ILE A 216 10.35 -13.92 7.09
N ASN A 217 10.23 -14.90 7.96
CA ASN A 217 10.19 -14.70 9.41
C ASN A 217 11.43 -14.01 10.00
N LYS A 218 12.60 -14.05 9.34
CA LYS A 218 13.80 -13.30 9.78
C LYS A 218 13.63 -11.79 9.67
N ASN A 219 12.77 -11.34 8.75
CA ASN A 219 12.49 -9.92 8.51
C ASN A 219 11.28 -9.42 9.30
N LEU A 220 10.56 -10.30 10.00
CA LEU A 220 9.39 -9.98 10.81
C LEU A 220 9.76 -9.88 12.30
N THR A 221 9.00 -9.06 13.03
CA THR A 221 9.14 -8.97 14.48
C THR A 221 8.71 -10.27 15.15
N LYS A 222 9.08 -10.46 16.42
CA LYS A 222 8.79 -11.71 17.16
C LYS A 222 7.30 -12.06 17.17
N ILE A 223 6.42 -11.06 17.27
CA ILE A 223 4.96 -11.23 17.32
C ILE A 223 4.34 -11.45 15.93
N GLU A 224 4.97 -10.98 14.87
CA GLU A 224 4.51 -11.10 13.49
C GLU A 224 4.90 -12.42 12.81
N LYS A 225 5.74 -13.24 13.46
CA LYS A 225 6.24 -14.49 12.88
C LYS A 225 5.13 -15.52 12.69
N ILE A 226 5.07 -16.07 11.48
CA ILE A 226 4.21 -17.22 11.17
C ILE A 226 4.78 -18.45 11.81
N LYS A 227 3.98 -19.13 12.63
CA LYS A 227 4.36 -20.37 13.33
C LYS A 227 3.86 -21.64 12.64
N LYS A 228 2.77 -21.55 11.92
CA LYS A 228 2.18 -22.63 11.14
C LYS A 228 1.58 -22.10 9.86
N PHE A 229 1.54 -22.89 8.84
CA PHE A 229 0.83 -22.61 7.60
C PHE A 229 0.01 -23.79 7.14
N PHE A 230 -0.99 -23.53 6.34
CA PHE A 230 -1.86 -24.52 5.70
C PHE A 230 -1.97 -24.16 4.22
N LEU A 231 -2.01 -25.17 3.38
CA LEU A 231 -2.21 -25.03 1.94
C LEU A 231 -3.68 -25.17 1.61
N ILE A 232 -4.17 -24.35 0.69
CA ILE A 232 -5.54 -24.34 0.18
C ILE A 232 -5.53 -24.32 -1.35
#